data_b8b5b46a49bae6c1c66677fcb2709e7d
#
_entry.id   b8b5b46a49bae6c1c66677fcb2709e7d
#
_cell.length_a   1.000
_cell.length_b   1.000
_cell.length_c   1.000
_cell.angle_alpha   90.00
_cell.angle_beta   90.00
_cell.angle_gamma   90.00
#
_symmetry.space_group_name_H-M   'P 1'
#
loop_
_entity.id
_entity.type
_entity.pdbx_description
1 polymer ?
#
loop_
_entity_poly.entity_id
_entity_poly.type
_entity_poly.pdbx_seq_one_letter_code
_entity_poly.pdbx_strand_id
1 'polypeptide(L)'
;HNLPLIGRADWNDCLNLNCFSEQPGESFQTFGPSEGPVAESVFIAGMFVKYGKEYADLCEFIGKQDEADRARAEVSAMNDAILKDGWDGDWFVRAYDAHGDKVGSKECEEGQIYIEPQGFCVLAGVGVKEGLAKKALDSVKEKLDTKYGVMILQPAYTRYHLELGEISSYPPGYKENAGIFCHNNPWVSIAETVIGRGDRAFEIYQKTCPAYCEEFSEIHRTEPYVYSQMVAGRDAKFHGEAKNSWLTGTAAWTFVNVSQYILGVYPTHNGLSIDPCVPKDFGDFELTRKFREGTYSIKVQNPDKVEKGIKSITVDGKAIDGCVIPYVKGKETYDVVVTMG
;
A
#
# COMPACT_ATOMS: atom_id res chain seq x y z
N HIS A 1 -4.82 20.31 11.09
CA HIS A 1 -5.73 19.17 10.96
C HIS A 1 -5.38 18.02 11.92
N ASN A 2 -4.29 18.16 12.69
CA ASN A 2 -3.73 17.10 13.54
C ASN A 2 -3.25 15.87 12.75
N LEU A 3 -2.81 16.08 11.52
CA LEU A 3 -2.11 15.09 10.70
C LEU A 3 -0.59 15.24 10.89
N PRO A 4 0.23 14.22 10.51
CA PRO A 4 1.67 14.31 10.62
C PRO A 4 2.23 15.44 9.75
N LEU A 5 3.11 16.24 10.34
CA LEU A 5 3.76 17.32 9.62
C LEU A 5 4.80 16.79 8.64
N ILE A 6 4.85 17.41 7.46
CA ILE A 6 5.91 17.21 6.50
C ILE A 6 6.95 18.31 6.69
N GLY A 7 8.20 17.94 6.97
CA GLY A 7 9.30 18.87 6.94
C GLY A 7 9.66 19.22 5.50
N ARG A 8 10.60 18.50 4.94
CA ARG A 8 11.07 18.67 3.56
C ARG A 8 10.21 17.90 2.55
N ALA A 9 9.95 16.63 2.84
CA ALA A 9 9.15 15.71 2.06
C ALA A 9 8.71 14.56 2.96
N ASP A 10 7.80 13.72 2.47
CA ASP A 10 7.53 12.41 3.07
C ASP A 10 8.25 11.29 2.28
N TRP A 11 7.65 10.12 2.07
CA TRP A 11 8.23 9.06 1.24
C TRP A 11 8.50 9.54 -0.20
N ASN A 12 7.62 10.40 -0.75
CA ASN A 12 7.81 11.00 -2.06
C ASN A 12 8.67 12.26 -1.92
N ASP A 13 9.98 12.09 -2.06
CA ASP A 13 10.98 13.13 -1.90
C ASP A 13 10.90 14.25 -2.98
N CYS A 14 10.11 14.02 -4.02
CA CYS A 14 9.84 15.00 -5.07
C CYS A 14 8.60 15.88 -4.79
N LEU A 15 7.78 15.53 -3.81
CA LEU A 15 6.64 16.34 -3.36
C LEU A 15 7.08 17.28 -2.23
N ASN A 16 7.36 18.53 -2.56
CA ASN A 16 8.03 19.48 -1.70
C ASN A 16 7.09 20.58 -1.20
N LEU A 17 6.33 20.26 -0.17
CA LEU A 17 5.23 21.12 0.32
C LEU A 17 5.67 22.20 1.33
N ASN A 18 6.93 22.17 1.81
CA ASN A 18 7.50 23.16 2.72
C ASN A 18 8.85 23.71 2.26
N CYS A 19 9.40 23.22 1.15
CA CYS A 19 10.70 23.63 0.63
C CYS A 19 10.54 23.85 -0.86
N PHE A 20 10.53 25.11 -1.27
CA PHE A 20 10.23 25.50 -2.64
C PHE A 20 11.50 25.83 -3.41
N SER A 21 11.59 25.38 -4.66
CA SER A 21 12.59 25.82 -5.64
C SER A 21 11.95 26.74 -6.65
N GLU A 22 12.58 27.86 -6.98
CA GLU A 22 12.02 28.81 -7.94
C GLU A 22 12.07 28.29 -9.38
N GLN A 23 12.97 27.34 -9.66
CA GLN A 23 13.19 26.80 -10.99
C GLN A 23 13.13 25.26 -10.98
N PRO A 24 12.61 24.62 -12.04
CA PRO A 24 12.67 23.15 -12.19
C PRO A 24 14.13 22.65 -12.17
N GLY A 25 14.35 21.52 -11.47
CA GLY A 25 15.68 20.91 -11.35
C GLY A 25 16.65 21.63 -10.41
N GLU A 26 16.24 22.72 -9.80
CA GLU A 26 16.99 23.40 -8.75
C GLU A 26 16.86 22.65 -7.42
N SER A 27 17.93 22.67 -6.61
CA SER A 27 17.87 22.00 -5.32
C SER A 27 16.93 22.73 -4.36
N PHE A 28 15.76 22.17 -4.11
CA PHE A 28 14.77 22.69 -3.16
C PHE A 28 15.29 22.76 -1.71
N GLN A 29 16.44 22.17 -1.42
CA GLN A 29 17.07 22.24 -0.10
C GLN A 29 17.70 23.61 0.17
N THR A 30 17.92 24.39 -0.86
CA THR A 30 18.56 25.69 -0.79
C THR A 30 17.54 26.82 -0.62
N PHE A 31 16.29 26.59 -1.00
CA PHE A 31 15.25 27.60 -1.08
C PHE A 31 14.03 27.20 -0.25
N GLY A 32 13.30 28.20 0.19
CA GLY A 32 12.08 28.04 0.94
C GLY A 32 12.28 27.99 2.46
N PRO A 33 11.19 28.04 3.20
CA PRO A 33 11.24 27.97 4.64
C PRO A 33 11.71 26.60 5.09
N SER A 34 12.75 26.55 5.88
CA SER A 34 13.19 25.36 6.60
C SER A 34 12.22 24.98 7.75
N GLU A 35 11.33 25.89 8.08
CA GLU A 35 10.29 25.76 9.08
C GLU A 35 8.93 25.93 8.41
N GLY A 36 8.24 24.83 8.19
CA GLY A 36 6.91 24.82 7.64
C GLY A 36 5.98 24.01 8.53
N PRO A 37 5.33 24.65 9.50
CA PRO A 37 4.56 23.92 10.49
C PRO A 37 3.22 23.41 9.98
N VAL A 38 2.81 23.79 8.78
CA VAL A 38 1.43 23.56 8.31
C VAL A 38 1.28 22.54 7.18
N ALA A 39 2.35 22.15 6.50
CA ALA A 39 2.23 21.05 5.53
C ALA A 39 2.07 19.71 6.26
N GLU A 40 1.07 18.94 5.87
CA GLU A 40 0.65 17.72 6.56
C GLU A 40 0.43 16.59 5.56
N SER A 41 0.77 15.34 5.93
CA SER A 41 0.64 14.15 5.06
C SER A 41 -0.45 13.20 5.52
N VAL A 42 -1.48 13.00 4.70
CA VAL A 42 -2.49 11.95 4.93
C VAL A 42 -1.90 10.56 4.70
N PHE A 43 -0.96 10.41 3.78
CA PHE A 43 -0.24 9.16 3.56
C PHE A 43 0.54 8.73 4.81
N ILE A 44 1.31 9.63 5.43
CA ILE A 44 2.04 9.32 6.68
C ILE A 44 1.06 9.07 7.83
N ALA A 45 -0.10 9.73 7.86
CA ALA A 45 -1.14 9.42 8.83
C ALA A 45 -1.64 7.97 8.69
N GLY A 46 -1.83 7.48 7.46
CA GLY A 46 -2.14 6.07 7.20
C GLY A 46 -1.03 5.13 7.68
N MET A 47 0.24 5.48 7.42
CA MET A 47 1.39 4.73 7.96
C MET A 47 1.40 4.72 9.50
N PHE A 48 1.14 5.84 10.13
CA PHE A 48 1.05 5.95 11.58
C PHE A 48 -0.03 5.02 12.16
N VAL A 49 -1.22 4.99 11.55
CA VAL A 49 -2.30 4.08 11.97
C VAL A 49 -1.89 2.61 11.82
N LYS A 50 -1.25 2.25 10.70
CA LYS A 50 -0.80 0.87 10.46
C LYS A 50 0.23 0.41 11.49
N TYR A 51 1.33 1.12 11.58
CA TYR A 51 2.46 0.70 12.42
C TYR A 51 2.27 1.04 13.89
N GLY A 52 1.44 2.04 14.21
CA GLY A 52 1.03 2.32 15.58
C GLY A 52 0.23 1.18 16.21
N LYS A 53 -0.63 0.51 15.44
CA LYS A 53 -1.31 -0.73 15.87
C LYS A 53 -0.31 -1.84 16.18
N GLU A 54 0.64 -2.09 15.28
CA GLU A 54 1.67 -3.12 15.49
C GLU A 54 2.58 -2.80 16.68
N TYR A 55 2.89 -1.52 16.89
CA TYR A 55 3.64 -1.06 18.06
C TYR A 55 2.86 -1.29 19.37
N ALA A 56 1.56 -0.98 19.38
CA ALA A 56 0.71 -1.24 20.55
C ALA A 56 0.66 -2.75 20.87
N ASP A 57 0.52 -3.59 19.85
CA ASP A 57 0.51 -5.05 20.02
C ASP A 57 1.87 -5.57 20.53
N LEU A 58 2.99 -4.98 20.08
CA LEU A 58 4.31 -5.30 20.60
C LEU A 58 4.44 -4.90 22.07
N CYS A 59 3.98 -3.71 22.43
CA CYS A 59 4.02 -3.22 23.82
C CYS A 59 3.21 -4.13 24.76
N GLU A 60 2.03 -4.54 24.35
CA GLU A 60 1.20 -5.50 25.09
C GLU A 60 1.91 -6.85 25.22
N PHE A 61 2.47 -7.39 24.14
CA PHE A 61 3.19 -8.67 24.12
C PHE A 61 4.37 -8.70 25.10
N ILE A 62 5.07 -7.57 25.28
CA ILE A 62 6.18 -7.45 26.23
C ILE A 62 5.76 -6.94 27.62
N GLY A 63 4.45 -6.84 27.89
CA GLY A 63 3.89 -6.48 29.21
C GLY A 63 3.93 -4.98 29.54
N LYS A 64 4.06 -4.09 28.54
CA LYS A 64 4.03 -2.63 28.69
C LYS A 64 2.63 -2.09 28.40
N GLN A 65 1.67 -2.39 29.27
CA GLN A 65 0.27 -2.08 29.05
C GLN A 65 -0.02 -0.58 28.92
N ASP A 66 0.56 0.26 29.82
CA ASP A 66 0.33 1.72 29.78
C ASP A 66 0.76 2.32 28.43
N GLU A 67 1.87 1.83 27.87
CA GLU A 67 2.37 2.29 26.57
C GLU A 67 1.52 1.76 25.41
N ALA A 68 1.02 0.51 25.51
CA ALA A 68 0.08 -0.02 24.54
C ALA A 68 -1.22 0.78 24.48
N ASP A 69 -1.75 1.16 25.66
CA ASP A 69 -2.99 1.93 25.76
C ASP A 69 -2.81 3.35 25.23
N ARG A 70 -1.66 3.99 25.54
CA ARG A 70 -1.29 5.29 24.96
C ARG A 70 -1.22 5.22 23.44
N ALA A 71 -0.51 4.24 22.90
CA ALA A 71 -0.37 4.07 21.46
C ALA A 71 -1.72 3.83 20.76
N ARG A 72 -2.63 3.03 21.35
CA ARG A 72 -3.98 2.82 20.82
C ARG A 72 -4.81 4.11 20.82
N ALA A 73 -4.69 4.95 21.85
CA ALA A 73 -5.37 6.23 21.90
C ALA A 73 -4.89 7.18 20.80
N GLU A 74 -3.58 7.28 20.57
CA GLU A 74 -3.00 8.09 19.49
C GLU A 74 -3.39 7.57 18.10
N VAL A 75 -3.40 6.26 17.92
CA VAL A 75 -3.87 5.62 16.65
C VAL A 75 -5.34 5.94 16.39
N SER A 76 -6.18 5.89 17.42
CA SER A 76 -7.60 6.25 17.30
C SER A 76 -7.77 7.73 16.91
N ALA A 77 -7.06 8.63 17.59
CA ALA A 77 -7.10 10.05 17.28
C ALA A 77 -6.63 10.35 15.84
N MET A 78 -5.57 9.68 15.39
CA MET A 78 -5.08 9.81 14.01
C MET A 78 -6.10 9.28 12.98
N ASN A 79 -6.73 8.13 13.26
CA ASN A 79 -7.80 7.60 12.41
C ASN A 79 -8.95 8.60 12.27
N ASP A 80 -9.37 9.22 13.36
CA ASP A 80 -10.44 10.21 13.37
C ASP A 80 -10.05 11.48 12.58
N ALA A 81 -8.79 11.92 12.70
CA ALA A 81 -8.25 13.04 11.92
C ALA A 81 -8.26 12.73 10.41
N ILE A 82 -7.84 11.53 10.00
CA ILE A 82 -7.90 11.12 8.59
C ILE A 82 -9.35 11.11 8.07
N LEU A 83 -10.28 10.55 8.82
CA LEU A 83 -11.68 10.48 8.41
C LEU A 83 -12.33 11.85 8.30
N LYS A 84 -11.95 12.78 9.19
CA LYS A 84 -12.50 14.13 9.23
C LYS A 84 -11.88 15.05 8.17
N ASP A 85 -10.57 15.12 8.12
CA ASP A 85 -9.84 16.14 7.35
C ASP A 85 -9.11 15.53 6.13
N GLY A 86 -8.88 14.23 6.11
CA GLY A 86 -8.23 13.53 4.99
C GLY A 86 -9.18 13.02 3.90
N TRP A 87 -10.51 13.09 4.07
CA TRP A 87 -11.48 12.56 3.12
C TRP A 87 -12.09 13.64 2.22
N ASP A 88 -12.05 13.44 0.90
CA ASP A 88 -12.53 14.39 -0.12
C ASP A 88 -13.82 13.96 -0.84
N GLY A 89 -14.60 13.11 -0.19
CA GLY A 89 -15.90 12.65 -0.70
C GLY A 89 -15.83 11.39 -1.57
N ASP A 90 -14.76 11.18 -2.33
CA ASP A 90 -14.56 10.01 -3.21
C ASP A 90 -13.24 9.28 -2.97
N TRP A 91 -12.23 9.96 -2.39
CA TRP A 91 -10.92 9.41 -2.06
C TRP A 91 -10.26 10.21 -0.93
N PHE A 92 -9.13 9.72 -0.40
CA PHE A 92 -8.33 10.43 0.58
C PHE A 92 -7.42 11.44 -0.13
N VAL A 93 -7.40 12.70 0.34
CA VAL A 93 -6.46 13.71 -0.17
C VAL A 93 -5.02 13.27 0.09
N ARG A 94 -4.09 13.77 -0.70
CA ARG A 94 -2.67 13.43 -0.54
C ARG A 94 -2.04 14.10 0.67
N ALA A 95 -2.30 15.39 0.80
CA ALA A 95 -1.64 16.25 1.79
C ALA A 95 -2.34 17.60 1.88
N TYR A 96 -1.89 18.41 2.83
CA TYR A 96 -2.07 19.86 2.87
C TYR A 96 -0.70 20.50 2.70
N ASP A 97 -0.61 21.54 1.89
CA ASP A 97 0.63 22.29 1.67
C ASP A 97 0.94 23.28 2.82
N ALA A 98 2.03 24.05 2.69
CA ALA A 98 2.44 25.04 3.68
C ALA A 98 1.45 26.23 3.85
N HIS A 99 0.51 26.39 2.92
CA HIS A 99 -0.53 27.42 2.99
C HIS A 99 -1.85 26.87 3.52
N GLY A 100 -1.95 25.54 3.73
CA GLY A 100 -3.15 24.86 4.14
C GLY A 100 -4.07 24.46 2.99
N ASP A 101 -3.59 24.56 1.76
CA ASP A 101 -4.35 24.15 0.57
C ASP A 101 -4.23 22.64 0.36
N LYS A 102 -5.32 22.03 -0.13
CA LYS A 102 -5.38 20.60 -0.39
C LYS A 102 -4.52 20.20 -1.59
N VAL A 103 -3.77 19.12 -1.44
CA VAL A 103 -3.07 18.41 -2.51
C VAL A 103 -3.74 17.06 -2.71
N GLY A 104 -4.04 16.68 -3.95
CA GLY A 104 -4.73 15.42 -4.23
C GLY A 104 -6.23 15.47 -3.98
N SER A 105 -6.86 16.62 -4.18
CA SER A 105 -8.29 16.86 -4.08
C SER A 105 -8.91 17.01 -5.46
N LYS A 106 -10.21 16.68 -5.58
CA LYS A 106 -11.01 16.99 -6.76
C LYS A 106 -11.11 18.50 -7.07
N GLU A 107 -10.76 19.34 -6.10
CA GLU A 107 -10.73 20.80 -6.23
C GLU A 107 -9.47 21.27 -7.00
N CYS A 108 -8.42 20.43 -7.10
CA CYS A 108 -7.20 20.73 -7.83
C CYS A 108 -7.44 20.65 -9.36
N GLU A 109 -6.75 21.51 -10.13
CA GLU A 109 -6.77 21.46 -11.59
C GLU A 109 -6.05 20.20 -12.11
N GLU A 110 -4.87 19.90 -11.56
CA GLU A 110 -4.00 18.76 -11.85
C GLU A 110 -3.72 17.99 -10.55
N GLY A 111 -3.26 16.77 -10.62
CA GLY A 111 -2.93 15.98 -9.43
C GLY A 111 -4.12 15.78 -8.48
N GLN A 112 -5.31 15.46 -8.99
CA GLN A 112 -6.53 15.35 -8.19
C GLN A 112 -6.55 14.13 -7.27
N ILE A 113 -5.97 13.02 -7.70
CA ILE A 113 -5.92 11.77 -6.94
C ILE A 113 -4.52 11.20 -6.94
N TYR A 114 -4.07 10.73 -5.79
CA TYR A 114 -2.77 10.08 -5.58
C TYR A 114 -2.97 8.69 -4.99
N ILE A 115 -2.12 7.75 -5.40
CA ILE A 115 -2.19 6.34 -4.99
C ILE A 115 -1.82 6.11 -3.53
N GLU A 116 -0.85 6.88 -2.98
CA GLU A 116 -0.24 6.63 -1.68
C GLU A 116 -1.25 6.63 -0.53
N PRO A 117 -2.10 7.67 -0.34
CA PRO A 117 -3.06 7.65 0.76
C PRO A 117 -4.15 6.60 0.55
N GLN A 118 -4.55 6.31 -0.70
CA GLN A 118 -5.54 5.26 -0.96
C GLN A 118 -5.00 3.89 -0.55
N GLY A 119 -3.76 3.58 -0.90
CA GLY A 119 -3.10 2.35 -0.50
C GLY A 119 -2.96 2.25 1.02
N PHE A 120 -2.25 3.19 1.65
CA PHE A 120 -1.89 3.08 3.07
C PHE A 120 -3.04 3.30 4.05
N CYS A 121 -3.96 4.24 3.81
CA CYS A 121 -5.11 4.40 4.68
C CYS A 121 -5.96 3.13 4.69
N VAL A 122 -6.22 2.54 3.51
CA VAL A 122 -7.04 1.33 3.44
C VAL A 122 -6.31 0.12 4.02
N LEU A 123 -5.03 -0.09 3.71
CA LEU A 123 -4.27 -1.21 4.30
C LEU A 123 -4.12 -1.09 5.82
N ALA A 124 -4.19 0.13 6.36
CA ALA A 124 -4.28 0.39 7.79
C ALA A 124 -5.68 0.15 8.39
N GLY A 125 -6.68 -0.10 7.54
CA GLY A 125 -8.07 -0.32 7.92
C GLY A 125 -8.91 0.95 8.09
N VAL A 126 -8.36 2.12 7.70
CA VAL A 126 -9.08 3.40 7.76
C VAL A 126 -10.22 3.41 6.74
N GLY A 127 -11.41 3.83 7.16
CA GLY A 127 -12.58 3.95 6.31
C GLY A 127 -13.22 2.63 5.86
N VAL A 128 -12.74 1.47 6.37
CA VAL A 128 -13.31 0.15 6.02
C VAL A 128 -14.72 0.02 6.58
N LYS A 129 -14.91 0.34 7.86
CA LYS A 129 -16.22 0.23 8.54
C LYS A 129 -17.25 1.21 7.96
N GLU A 130 -16.80 2.38 7.54
CA GLU A 130 -17.59 3.46 6.98
C GLU A 130 -17.90 3.26 5.48
N GLY A 131 -17.32 2.23 4.84
CA GLY A 131 -17.45 2.00 3.40
C GLY A 131 -16.62 2.94 2.53
N LEU A 132 -15.84 3.84 3.12
CA LEU A 132 -14.99 4.82 2.41
C LEU A 132 -13.81 4.15 1.71
N ALA A 133 -13.22 3.12 2.33
CA ALA A 133 -12.14 2.34 1.76
C ALA A 133 -12.51 1.75 0.38
N LYS A 134 -13.73 1.18 0.28
CA LYS A 134 -14.24 0.66 -0.99
C LYS A 134 -14.34 1.76 -2.04
N LYS A 135 -14.88 2.93 -1.67
CA LYS A 135 -15.06 4.07 -2.56
C LYS A 135 -13.71 4.63 -3.04
N ALA A 136 -12.73 4.75 -2.15
CA ALA A 136 -11.38 5.17 -2.50
C ALA A 136 -10.73 4.23 -3.52
N LEU A 137 -10.81 2.91 -3.31
CA LEU A 137 -10.25 1.92 -4.24
C LEU A 137 -11.02 1.83 -5.57
N ASP A 138 -12.33 2.08 -5.57
CA ASP A 138 -13.10 2.23 -6.81
C ASP A 138 -12.62 3.45 -7.61
N SER A 139 -12.33 4.58 -6.93
CA SER A 139 -11.75 5.78 -7.56
C SER A 139 -10.34 5.52 -8.11
N VAL A 140 -9.51 4.76 -7.40
CA VAL A 140 -8.20 4.31 -7.91
C VAL A 140 -8.38 3.49 -9.20
N LYS A 141 -9.29 2.53 -9.21
CA LYS A 141 -9.56 1.71 -10.40
C LYS A 141 -10.05 2.55 -11.58
N GLU A 142 -10.95 3.50 -11.33
CA GLU A 142 -11.50 4.35 -12.39
C GLU A 142 -10.46 5.30 -12.97
N LYS A 143 -9.68 5.96 -12.10
CA LYS A 143 -8.83 7.10 -12.48
C LYS A 143 -7.38 6.74 -12.75
N LEU A 144 -6.80 5.81 -11.98
CA LEU A 144 -5.37 5.52 -12.00
C LEU A 144 -5.02 4.19 -12.70
N ASP A 145 -5.97 3.30 -12.93
CA ASP A 145 -5.67 1.98 -13.47
C ASP A 145 -5.31 2.02 -14.96
N THR A 146 -4.32 1.21 -15.33
CA THR A 146 -3.90 1.01 -16.73
C THR A 146 -3.66 -0.48 -16.99
N LYS A 147 -3.38 -0.82 -18.25
CA LYS A 147 -2.96 -2.18 -18.62
C LYS A 147 -1.65 -2.61 -17.93
N TYR A 148 -0.76 -1.66 -17.60
CA TYR A 148 0.60 -1.92 -17.14
C TYR A 148 0.83 -1.68 -15.66
N GLY A 149 -0.23 -1.33 -14.92
CA GLY A 149 -0.20 -1.04 -13.48
C GLY A 149 -1.05 0.17 -13.13
N VAL A 150 -1.00 0.56 -11.87
CA VAL A 150 -1.72 1.70 -11.31
C VAL A 150 -0.79 2.91 -11.27
N MET A 151 -1.20 4.02 -11.89
CA MET A 151 -0.43 5.27 -11.91
C MET A 151 -0.39 5.92 -10.52
N ILE A 152 0.67 6.68 -10.27
CA ILE A 152 0.87 7.32 -8.97
C ILE A 152 -0.14 8.45 -8.70
N LEU A 153 -0.50 9.22 -9.73
CA LEU A 153 -1.47 10.31 -9.67
C LEU A 153 -2.15 10.57 -11.01
N GLN A 154 -3.25 11.33 -10.99
CA GLN A 154 -3.93 11.89 -12.17
C GLN A 154 -4.75 13.13 -11.79
N PRO A 155 -4.98 14.09 -12.74
CA PRO A 155 -4.25 14.30 -13.99
C PRO A 155 -2.75 14.60 -13.77
N ALA A 156 -1.94 14.34 -14.80
CA ALA A 156 -0.52 14.69 -14.76
C ALA A 156 -0.31 16.21 -14.71
N TYR A 157 0.77 16.64 -14.06
CA TYR A 157 1.20 18.03 -14.09
C TYR A 157 1.78 18.37 -15.46
N THR A 158 1.27 19.43 -16.08
CA THR A 158 1.70 19.89 -17.42
C THR A 158 2.63 21.10 -17.35
N ARG A 159 2.77 21.70 -16.18
CA ARG A 159 3.65 22.85 -15.89
C ARG A 159 4.30 22.68 -14.53
N TYR A 160 5.35 23.43 -14.29
CA TYR A 160 5.98 23.49 -12.97
C TYR A 160 5.08 24.27 -12.00
N HIS A 161 4.86 23.66 -10.83
CA HIS A 161 4.13 24.23 -9.70
C HIS A 161 5.10 24.48 -8.56
N LEU A 162 5.32 25.73 -8.21
CA LEU A 162 6.24 26.15 -7.16
C LEU A 162 5.86 25.52 -5.81
N GLU A 163 4.57 25.47 -5.51
CA GLU A 163 3.97 24.94 -4.28
C GLU A 163 4.09 23.41 -4.12
N LEU A 164 4.38 22.70 -5.21
CA LEU A 164 4.50 21.23 -5.23
C LEU A 164 5.95 20.76 -5.44
N GLY A 165 6.78 21.57 -6.05
CA GLY A 165 8.19 21.31 -6.29
C GLY A 165 8.47 20.29 -7.40
N GLU A 166 9.51 19.48 -7.20
CA GLU A 166 10.09 18.60 -8.23
C GLU A 166 9.10 17.64 -8.89
N ILE A 167 8.08 17.21 -8.22
CA ILE A 167 7.07 16.29 -8.79
C ILE A 167 6.46 16.84 -10.08
N SER A 168 6.30 18.16 -10.16
CA SER A 168 5.75 18.86 -11.32
C SER A 168 6.78 19.22 -12.39
N SER A 169 8.08 18.97 -12.15
CA SER A 169 9.15 19.17 -13.14
C SER A 169 9.31 17.99 -14.10
N TYR A 170 8.88 16.80 -13.73
CA TYR A 170 8.97 15.63 -14.58
C TYR A 170 7.98 15.71 -15.74
N PRO A 171 8.33 15.17 -16.92
CA PRO A 171 7.38 15.07 -18.01
C PRO A 171 6.14 14.25 -17.62
N PRO A 172 4.95 14.60 -18.13
CA PRO A 172 3.73 13.84 -17.90
C PRO A 172 3.89 12.35 -18.22
N GLY A 173 3.44 11.50 -17.29
CA GLY A 173 3.53 10.05 -17.42
C GLY A 173 4.88 9.44 -17.01
N TYR A 174 5.82 10.23 -16.51
CA TYR A 174 7.12 9.73 -16.06
C TYR A 174 7.37 10.03 -14.59
N LYS A 175 8.12 9.12 -13.94
CA LYS A 175 8.48 9.22 -12.53
C LYS A 175 7.24 9.43 -11.66
N GLU A 176 7.34 10.35 -10.71
CA GLU A 176 6.26 10.69 -9.79
C GLU A 176 5.17 11.57 -10.42
N ASN A 177 5.37 12.05 -11.65
CA ASN A 177 4.36 12.82 -12.40
C ASN A 177 3.51 11.89 -13.29
N ALA A 178 2.53 11.22 -12.70
CA ALA A 178 1.59 10.30 -13.37
C ALA A 178 2.23 9.07 -14.04
N GLY A 179 3.46 8.71 -13.67
CA GLY A 179 4.03 7.40 -14.00
C GLY A 179 3.35 6.28 -13.20
N ILE A 180 3.53 5.03 -13.62
CA ILE A 180 3.23 3.85 -12.84
C ILE A 180 4.45 3.61 -11.95
N PHE A 181 4.43 4.11 -10.72
CA PHE A 181 5.50 3.90 -9.78
C PHE A 181 5.30 2.52 -9.12
N CYS A 182 6.12 1.54 -9.53
CA CYS A 182 5.85 0.13 -9.22
C CYS A 182 5.87 -0.18 -7.71
N HIS A 183 6.60 0.61 -6.93
CA HIS A 183 6.70 0.47 -5.47
C HIS A 183 5.33 0.61 -4.76
N ASN A 184 4.45 1.50 -5.26
CA ASN A 184 3.15 1.78 -4.66
C ASN A 184 2.07 0.75 -5.03
N ASN A 185 2.25 0.02 -6.13
CA ASN A 185 1.25 -0.92 -6.63
C ASN A 185 0.93 -2.04 -5.62
N PRO A 186 1.92 -2.67 -4.95
CA PRO A 186 1.66 -3.61 -3.87
C PRO A 186 0.83 -3.03 -2.72
N TRP A 187 0.94 -1.74 -2.39
CA TRP A 187 0.14 -1.13 -1.33
C TRP A 187 -1.35 -1.14 -1.67
N VAL A 188 -1.69 -0.86 -2.93
CA VAL A 188 -3.08 -0.93 -3.40
C VAL A 188 -3.56 -2.37 -3.48
N SER A 189 -2.72 -3.29 -3.96
CA SER A 189 -3.04 -4.72 -3.96
C SER A 189 -3.34 -5.23 -2.54
N ILE A 190 -2.52 -4.87 -1.55
CA ILE A 190 -2.77 -5.17 -0.13
C ILE A 190 -4.09 -4.54 0.34
N ALA A 191 -4.34 -3.28 0.00
CA ALA A 191 -5.58 -2.60 0.36
C ALA A 191 -6.83 -3.33 -0.20
N GLU A 192 -6.75 -3.84 -1.43
CA GLU A 192 -7.82 -4.65 -2.01
C GLU A 192 -8.05 -5.95 -1.22
N THR A 193 -6.99 -6.60 -0.72
CA THR A 193 -7.14 -7.79 0.14
C THR A 193 -7.79 -7.47 1.48
N VAL A 194 -7.55 -6.26 2.03
CA VAL A 194 -8.17 -5.82 3.30
C VAL A 194 -9.69 -5.73 3.17
N ILE A 195 -10.19 -5.30 2.00
CA ILE A 195 -11.63 -5.24 1.72
C ILE A 195 -12.19 -6.50 1.02
N GLY A 196 -11.38 -7.56 0.91
CA GLY A 196 -11.81 -8.87 0.43
C GLY A 196 -11.93 -9.03 -1.10
N ARG A 197 -11.23 -8.21 -1.88
CA ARG A 197 -11.23 -8.26 -3.35
C ARG A 197 -9.99 -8.99 -3.89
N GLY A 198 -9.98 -10.32 -3.80
CA GLY A 198 -8.87 -11.17 -4.22
C GLY A 198 -8.59 -11.13 -5.72
N ASP A 199 -9.63 -11.13 -6.56
CA ASP A 199 -9.50 -11.00 -8.02
C ASP A 199 -8.74 -9.71 -8.38
N ARG A 200 -9.11 -8.58 -7.76
CA ARG A 200 -8.51 -7.28 -8.04
C ARG A 200 -7.08 -7.16 -7.48
N ALA A 201 -6.86 -7.67 -6.28
CA ALA A 201 -5.52 -7.70 -5.68
C ALA A 201 -4.52 -8.44 -6.56
N PHE A 202 -4.92 -9.60 -7.06
CA PHE A 202 -4.09 -10.42 -7.93
C PHE A 202 -3.90 -9.79 -9.33
N GLU A 203 -4.92 -9.15 -9.88
CA GLU A 203 -4.81 -8.40 -11.14
C GLU A 203 -3.73 -7.31 -11.05
N ILE A 204 -3.70 -6.54 -9.95
CA ILE A 204 -2.68 -5.49 -9.73
C ILE A 204 -1.29 -6.12 -9.61
N TYR A 205 -1.16 -7.23 -8.89
CA TYR A 205 0.09 -7.98 -8.78
C TYR A 205 0.60 -8.41 -10.17
N GLN A 206 -0.26 -8.98 -11.01
CA GLN A 206 0.12 -9.46 -12.35
C GLN A 206 0.63 -8.33 -13.25
N LYS A 207 0.04 -7.14 -13.18
CA LYS A 207 0.41 -5.98 -14.03
C LYS A 207 1.85 -5.52 -13.86
N THR A 208 2.43 -5.69 -12.67
CA THR A 208 3.79 -5.23 -12.36
C THR A 208 4.79 -6.37 -12.18
N CYS A 209 4.34 -7.60 -12.11
CA CYS A 209 5.21 -8.77 -11.93
C CYS A 209 5.93 -9.13 -13.25
N PRO A 210 7.29 -9.20 -13.26
CA PRO A 210 8.05 -9.49 -14.47
C PRO A 210 7.63 -10.77 -15.19
N ALA A 211 7.21 -11.80 -14.46
CA ALA A 211 6.78 -13.08 -15.02
C ALA A 211 5.54 -12.96 -15.94
N TYR A 212 4.75 -11.88 -15.79
CA TYR A 212 3.56 -11.64 -16.60
C TYR A 212 3.78 -10.57 -17.69
N CYS A 213 4.99 -10.04 -17.83
CA CYS A 213 5.31 -8.99 -18.81
C CYS A 213 5.77 -9.55 -20.17
N GLU A 214 5.86 -10.86 -20.35
CA GLU A 214 6.43 -11.49 -21.56
C GLU A 214 5.68 -11.09 -22.83
N GLU A 215 4.34 -11.08 -22.82
CA GLU A 215 3.52 -10.76 -23.99
C GLU A 215 3.75 -9.33 -24.53
N PHE A 216 4.26 -8.43 -23.69
CA PHE A 216 4.56 -7.04 -24.07
C PHE A 216 6.01 -6.64 -23.74
N SER A 217 6.92 -7.62 -23.70
CA SER A 217 8.34 -7.43 -23.37
C SER A 217 9.04 -6.42 -24.27
N GLU A 218 8.68 -6.33 -25.55
CA GLU A 218 9.20 -5.34 -26.50
C GLU A 218 8.78 -3.90 -26.15
N ILE A 219 7.67 -3.73 -25.44
CA ILE A 219 7.23 -2.43 -24.91
C ILE A 219 7.89 -2.18 -23.58
N HIS A 220 7.90 -3.18 -22.69
CA HIS A 220 8.41 -3.09 -21.33
C HIS A 220 9.93 -2.84 -21.28
N ARG A 221 10.72 -3.56 -22.06
CA ARG A 221 12.15 -3.34 -22.35
C ARG A 221 13.13 -3.49 -21.20
N THR A 222 12.73 -3.84 -20.01
CA THR A 222 13.64 -4.19 -18.92
C THR A 222 13.86 -5.70 -18.87
N GLU A 223 14.80 -6.13 -18.04
CA GLU A 223 15.09 -7.55 -17.87
C GLU A 223 13.84 -8.32 -17.41
N PRO A 224 13.53 -9.48 -17.99
CA PRO A 224 12.25 -10.17 -17.79
C PRO A 224 12.11 -10.83 -16.40
N TYR A 225 13.09 -10.65 -15.52
CA TYR A 225 13.14 -11.25 -14.18
C TYR A 225 13.37 -10.22 -13.08
N VAL A 226 13.32 -8.90 -13.37
CA VAL A 226 13.48 -7.85 -12.38
C VAL A 226 12.31 -6.90 -12.35
N TYR A 227 12.02 -6.39 -11.16
CA TYR A 227 11.07 -5.30 -10.99
C TYR A 227 11.69 -3.97 -11.41
N SER A 228 10.91 -3.16 -12.11
CA SER A 228 11.26 -1.80 -12.46
C SER A 228 10.85 -0.81 -11.35
N GLN A 229 11.54 0.33 -11.26
CA GLN A 229 11.11 1.42 -10.39
C GLN A 229 9.80 2.01 -10.88
N MET A 230 9.73 2.28 -12.20
CA MET A 230 8.55 2.84 -12.83
C MET A 230 8.29 2.25 -14.22
N VAL A 231 7.04 2.32 -14.63
CA VAL A 231 6.60 2.09 -16.01
C VAL A 231 5.95 3.40 -16.48
N ALA A 232 6.20 3.79 -17.72
CA ALA A 232 5.65 5.00 -18.31
C ALA A 232 4.12 4.96 -18.31
N GLY A 233 3.51 5.99 -17.72
CA GLY A 233 2.07 6.15 -17.54
C GLY A 233 1.33 6.50 -18.82
N ARG A 234 0.03 6.72 -18.69
CA ARG A 234 -0.89 7.00 -19.79
C ARG A 234 -0.51 8.22 -20.63
N ASP A 235 0.01 9.25 -19.95
CA ASP A 235 0.35 10.53 -20.57
C ASP A 235 1.74 10.53 -21.20
N ALA A 236 2.53 9.48 -21.01
CA ALA A 236 3.86 9.36 -21.56
C ALA A 236 3.82 8.98 -23.05
N LYS A 237 4.79 9.48 -23.80
CA LYS A 237 4.96 9.15 -25.24
C LYS A 237 5.09 7.62 -25.47
N PHE A 238 5.75 6.91 -24.56
CA PHE A 238 5.98 5.47 -24.64
C PHE A 238 5.30 4.74 -23.48
N HIS A 239 3.97 4.86 -23.42
CA HIS A 239 3.17 4.19 -22.40
C HIS A 239 3.49 2.70 -22.31
N GLY A 240 3.81 2.20 -21.13
CA GLY A 240 4.18 0.81 -20.86
C GLY A 240 5.69 0.53 -20.87
N GLU A 241 6.54 1.50 -21.29
CA GLU A 241 7.99 1.36 -21.22
C GLU A 241 8.50 1.49 -19.79
N ALA A 242 9.15 0.45 -19.29
CA ALA A 242 9.71 0.43 -17.95
C ALA A 242 11.08 1.12 -17.89
N LYS A 243 11.40 1.67 -16.72
CA LYS A 243 12.64 2.40 -16.45
C LYS A 243 13.22 2.01 -15.09
N ASN A 244 14.54 2.18 -14.97
CA ASN A 244 15.29 2.00 -13.72
C ASN A 244 15.04 0.63 -13.08
N SER A 245 15.35 -0.43 -13.82
CA SER A 245 15.37 -1.79 -13.28
C SER A 245 16.35 -1.89 -12.10
N TRP A 246 16.08 -2.77 -11.14
CA TRP A 246 16.84 -3.02 -9.90
C TRP A 246 16.71 -1.93 -8.82
N LEU A 247 16.55 -0.68 -9.18
CA LEU A 247 16.55 0.48 -8.26
C LEU A 247 15.16 0.73 -7.65
N THR A 248 14.63 -0.26 -6.93
CA THR A 248 13.25 -0.19 -6.42
C THR A 248 13.02 -1.06 -5.20
N GLY A 249 12.14 -0.63 -4.30
CA GLY A 249 11.58 -1.45 -3.23
C GLY A 249 10.42 -2.34 -3.66
N THR A 250 10.06 -2.37 -4.95
CA THR A 250 8.91 -3.11 -5.48
C THR A 250 8.99 -4.59 -5.16
N ALA A 251 10.17 -5.22 -5.34
CA ALA A 251 10.36 -6.65 -5.08
C ALA A 251 10.06 -7.02 -3.62
N ALA A 252 10.53 -6.23 -2.66
CA ALA A 252 10.29 -6.46 -1.24
C ALA A 252 8.81 -6.32 -0.89
N TRP A 253 8.17 -5.25 -1.35
CA TRP A 253 6.74 -5.04 -1.13
C TRP A 253 5.86 -6.07 -1.83
N THR A 254 6.25 -6.52 -3.03
CA THR A 254 5.54 -7.59 -3.74
C THR A 254 5.66 -8.91 -3.00
N PHE A 255 6.84 -9.23 -2.44
CA PHE A 255 7.02 -10.41 -1.60
C PHE A 255 6.09 -10.37 -0.36
N VAL A 256 6.01 -9.23 0.31
CA VAL A 256 5.09 -9.02 1.44
C VAL A 256 3.63 -9.17 0.98
N ASN A 257 3.25 -8.51 -0.11
CA ASN A 257 1.91 -8.59 -0.67
C ASN A 257 1.48 -10.04 -0.97
N VAL A 258 2.31 -10.78 -1.70
CA VAL A 258 1.98 -12.17 -2.09
C VAL A 258 1.97 -13.08 -0.87
N SER A 259 3.03 -13.07 -0.04
CA SER A 259 3.16 -14.05 1.04
C SER A 259 2.23 -13.77 2.22
N GLN A 260 2.03 -12.49 2.58
CA GLN A 260 1.32 -12.12 3.81
C GLN A 260 -0.13 -11.71 3.58
N TYR A 261 -0.49 -11.26 2.37
CA TYR A 261 -1.83 -10.74 2.10
C TYR A 261 -2.60 -11.55 1.07
N ILE A 262 -2.01 -11.88 -0.11
CA ILE A 262 -2.69 -12.73 -1.09
C ILE A 262 -2.77 -14.18 -0.57
N LEU A 263 -1.62 -14.80 -0.27
CA LEU A 263 -1.58 -16.14 0.33
C LEU A 263 -1.94 -16.13 1.82
N GLY A 264 -1.95 -14.95 2.44
CA GLY A 264 -2.50 -14.69 3.76
C GLY A 264 -1.71 -15.31 4.92
N VAL A 265 -0.41 -15.56 4.80
CA VAL A 265 0.40 -16.16 5.87
C VAL A 265 1.23 -15.09 6.55
N TYR A 266 0.67 -14.50 7.60
CA TYR A 266 1.20 -13.32 8.27
C TYR A 266 1.79 -13.64 9.65
N PRO A 267 3.08 -13.29 9.91
CA PRO A 267 3.68 -13.47 11.22
C PRO A 267 3.15 -12.45 12.23
N THR A 268 2.77 -12.92 13.42
CA THR A 268 2.36 -12.09 14.55
C THR A 268 3.22 -12.35 15.78
N HIS A 269 3.11 -11.51 16.81
CA HIS A 269 3.81 -11.74 18.08
C HIS A 269 3.36 -13.04 18.76
N ASN A 270 2.09 -13.40 18.63
CA ASN A 270 1.50 -14.57 19.27
C ASN A 270 1.60 -15.88 18.47
N GLY A 271 1.88 -15.78 17.16
CA GLY A 271 1.92 -16.95 16.30
C GLY A 271 1.89 -16.60 14.81
N LEU A 272 1.42 -17.55 14.01
CA LEU A 272 1.28 -17.40 12.57
C LEU A 272 -0.20 -17.23 12.22
N SER A 273 -0.58 -16.08 11.70
CA SER A 273 -1.95 -15.84 11.21
C SER A 273 -2.11 -16.36 9.79
N ILE A 274 -3.26 -16.94 9.49
CA ILE A 274 -3.60 -17.41 8.15
C ILE A 274 -4.96 -16.83 7.76
N ASP A 275 -4.97 -15.97 6.73
CA ASP A 275 -6.17 -15.28 6.22
C ASP A 275 -6.00 -14.98 4.71
N PRO A 276 -6.09 -16.00 3.84
CA PRO A 276 -5.92 -15.84 2.40
C PRO A 276 -6.95 -14.88 1.79
N CYS A 277 -6.52 -14.12 0.79
CA CYS A 277 -7.40 -13.37 -0.10
C CYS A 277 -6.95 -13.59 -1.55
N VAL A 278 -7.56 -14.55 -2.23
CA VAL A 278 -7.16 -15.07 -3.53
C VAL A 278 -8.25 -14.88 -4.57
N PRO A 279 -7.93 -14.94 -5.87
CA PRO A 279 -8.95 -14.98 -6.90
C PRO A 279 -9.91 -16.16 -6.73
N LYS A 280 -11.17 -15.98 -7.13
CA LYS A 280 -12.21 -17.05 -7.07
C LYS A 280 -11.77 -18.34 -7.74
N ASP A 281 -11.08 -18.22 -8.88
CA ASP A 281 -10.62 -19.35 -9.67
C ASP A 281 -9.16 -19.76 -9.36
N PHE A 282 -8.59 -19.29 -8.26
CA PHE A 282 -7.22 -19.65 -7.85
C PHE A 282 -7.11 -21.15 -7.50
N GLY A 283 -8.18 -21.73 -6.96
CA GLY A 283 -8.25 -23.11 -6.54
C GLY A 283 -7.57 -23.38 -5.19
N ASP A 284 -7.39 -24.68 -4.92
CA ASP A 284 -6.67 -25.14 -3.74
C ASP A 284 -5.16 -24.91 -3.93
N PHE A 285 -4.44 -24.65 -2.85
CA PHE A 285 -2.99 -24.48 -2.90
C PHE A 285 -2.31 -24.97 -1.62
N GLU A 286 -1.02 -25.23 -1.73
CA GLU A 286 -0.17 -25.67 -0.62
C GLU A 286 1.07 -24.77 -0.55
N LEU A 287 1.53 -24.50 0.67
CA LEU A 287 2.76 -23.79 0.90
C LEU A 287 3.46 -24.27 2.18
N THR A 288 4.76 -24.07 2.23
CA THR A 288 5.56 -24.31 3.43
C THR A 288 6.08 -22.98 3.95
N ARG A 289 5.85 -22.72 5.24
CA ARG A 289 6.35 -21.51 5.91
C ARG A 289 7.24 -21.89 7.09
N LYS A 290 8.47 -21.36 7.10
CA LYS A 290 9.30 -21.37 8.30
C LYS A 290 9.00 -20.14 9.14
N PHE A 291 8.67 -20.34 10.39
CA PHE A 291 8.40 -19.24 11.32
C PHE A 291 8.94 -19.62 12.70
N ARG A 292 9.85 -18.80 13.23
CA ARG A 292 10.63 -19.12 14.45
C ARG A 292 11.30 -20.50 14.31
N GLU A 293 11.07 -21.43 15.27
CA GLU A 293 11.65 -22.77 15.27
C GLU A 293 10.82 -23.78 14.44
N GLY A 294 9.62 -23.40 14.02
CA GLY A 294 8.65 -24.30 13.38
C GLY A 294 8.62 -24.22 11.86
N THR A 295 8.34 -25.35 11.23
CA THR A 295 8.00 -25.48 9.82
C THR A 295 6.51 -25.81 9.71
N TYR A 296 5.77 -24.97 9.03
CA TYR A 296 4.33 -25.07 8.82
C TYR A 296 4.07 -25.59 7.40
N SER A 297 3.48 -26.78 7.27
CA SER A 297 2.95 -27.30 6.02
C SER A 297 1.49 -26.92 5.94
N ILE A 298 1.15 -25.97 5.09
CA ILE A 298 -0.15 -25.32 5.03
C ILE A 298 -0.84 -25.74 3.73
N LYS A 299 -2.02 -26.38 3.87
CA LYS A 299 -2.89 -26.73 2.79
C LYS A 299 -4.18 -25.89 2.88
N VAL A 300 -4.44 -25.10 1.83
CA VAL A 300 -5.62 -24.25 1.73
C VAL A 300 -6.56 -24.85 0.70
N GLN A 301 -7.79 -25.07 1.11
CA GLN A 301 -8.89 -25.58 0.29
C GLN A 301 -9.93 -24.50 0.10
N ASN A 302 -10.37 -24.25 -1.12
CA ASN A 302 -11.38 -23.25 -1.45
C ASN A 302 -12.55 -23.86 -2.25
N PRO A 303 -13.33 -24.77 -1.63
CA PRO A 303 -14.41 -25.47 -2.33
C PRO A 303 -15.55 -24.53 -2.76
N ASP A 304 -15.76 -23.45 -2.00
CA ASP A 304 -16.85 -22.50 -2.23
C ASP A 304 -16.43 -21.35 -3.18
N LYS A 305 -15.18 -21.37 -3.68
CA LYS A 305 -14.62 -20.35 -4.60
C LYS A 305 -14.81 -18.91 -4.10
N VAL A 306 -14.57 -18.71 -2.81
CA VAL A 306 -14.63 -17.37 -2.21
C VAL A 306 -13.29 -16.63 -2.40
N GLU A 307 -13.34 -15.32 -2.48
CA GLU A 307 -12.12 -14.51 -2.52
C GLU A 307 -11.47 -14.40 -1.13
N LYS A 308 -12.27 -14.37 -0.06
CA LYS A 308 -11.82 -14.22 1.32
C LYS A 308 -12.81 -14.89 2.28
N GLY A 309 -12.32 -15.27 3.44
CA GLY A 309 -13.09 -15.88 4.51
C GLY A 309 -12.54 -17.24 4.90
N ILE A 310 -12.55 -17.53 6.19
CA ILE A 310 -12.11 -18.79 6.78
C ILE A 310 -13.31 -19.47 7.42
N LYS A 311 -13.61 -20.67 6.98
CA LYS A 311 -14.63 -21.54 7.56
C LYS A 311 -14.08 -22.39 8.71
N SER A 312 -12.85 -22.89 8.56
CA SER A 312 -12.18 -23.66 9.60
C SER A 312 -10.68 -23.73 9.39
N ILE A 313 -9.94 -23.84 10.51
CA ILE A 313 -8.51 -24.19 10.51
C ILE A 313 -8.31 -25.37 11.44
N THR A 314 -7.56 -26.38 10.99
CA THR A 314 -7.06 -27.46 11.84
C THR A 314 -5.54 -27.44 11.86
N VAL A 315 -4.97 -27.75 13.04
CA VAL A 315 -3.53 -27.91 13.25
C VAL A 315 -3.29 -29.30 13.84
N ASP A 316 -2.52 -30.13 13.15
CA ASP A 316 -2.28 -31.54 13.50
C ASP A 316 -3.59 -32.31 13.75
N GLY A 317 -4.58 -32.06 12.89
CA GLY A 317 -5.91 -32.67 12.95
C GLY A 317 -6.86 -32.12 14.02
N LYS A 318 -6.48 -31.09 14.77
CA LYS A 318 -7.31 -30.45 15.80
C LYS A 318 -7.76 -29.07 15.33
N ALA A 319 -9.07 -28.79 15.44
CA ALA A 319 -9.60 -27.47 15.14
C ALA A 319 -9.06 -26.41 16.11
N ILE A 320 -8.83 -25.22 15.59
CA ILE A 320 -8.51 -24.03 16.38
C ILE A 320 -9.56 -22.95 16.18
N ASP A 321 -9.71 -22.09 17.17
CA ASP A 321 -10.54 -20.89 17.08
C ASP A 321 -9.76 -19.73 16.49
N GLY A 322 -10.39 -19.00 15.55
CA GLY A 322 -9.76 -17.87 14.87
C GLY A 322 -8.74 -18.28 13.81
N CYS A 323 -7.91 -17.31 13.39
CA CYS A 323 -6.96 -17.47 12.29
C CYS A 323 -5.48 -17.51 12.73
N VAL A 324 -5.19 -17.37 14.03
CA VAL A 324 -3.81 -17.36 14.54
C VAL A 324 -3.44 -18.73 15.14
N ILE A 325 -2.45 -19.35 14.55
CA ILE A 325 -1.84 -20.59 15.08
C ILE A 325 -0.85 -20.20 16.17
N PRO A 326 -1.08 -20.53 17.46
CA PRO A 326 -0.20 -20.13 18.53
C PRO A 326 1.21 -20.72 18.35
N TYR A 327 2.23 -19.93 18.64
CA TYR A 327 3.60 -20.44 18.71
C TYR A 327 3.78 -21.33 19.95
N VAL A 328 4.32 -22.51 19.75
CA VAL A 328 4.64 -23.46 20.83
C VAL A 328 6.15 -23.70 20.80
N LYS A 329 6.85 -23.32 21.90
CA LYS A 329 8.29 -23.49 22.02
C LYS A 329 8.69 -24.96 21.90
N GLY A 330 9.68 -25.26 21.07
CA GLY A 330 10.20 -26.63 20.85
C GLY A 330 9.33 -27.48 19.91
N LYS A 331 8.27 -26.93 19.34
CA LYS A 331 7.50 -27.63 18.31
C LYS A 331 8.06 -27.29 16.92
N GLU A 332 8.63 -28.31 16.25
CA GLU A 332 9.35 -28.16 14.99
C GLU A 332 8.46 -28.25 13.74
N THR A 333 7.32 -28.93 13.84
CA THR A 333 6.44 -29.16 12.68
C THR A 333 4.98 -28.91 13.02
N TYR A 334 4.26 -28.36 12.05
CA TYR A 334 2.83 -28.07 12.09
C TYR A 334 2.19 -28.52 10.77
N ASP A 335 1.21 -29.42 10.83
CA ASP A 335 0.36 -29.79 9.70
C ASP A 335 -0.93 -28.98 9.77
N VAL A 336 -1.13 -28.08 8.80
CA VAL A 336 -2.20 -27.08 8.85
C VAL A 336 -3.12 -27.26 7.65
N VAL A 337 -4.41 -27.44 7.92
CA VAL A 337 -5.45 -27.45 6.88
C VAL A 337 -6.40 -26.30 7.11
N VAL A 338 -6.57 -25.49 6.09
CA VAL A 338 -7.45 -24.30 6.06
C VAL A 338 -8.56 -24.55 5.05
N THR A 339 -9.80 -24.37 5.46
CA THR A 339 -10.94 -24.36 4.55
C THR A 339 -11.51 -22.96 4.48
N MET A 340 -11.49 -22.39 3.27
CA MET A 340 -12.14 -21.10 2.97
C MET A 340 -13.63 -21.27 2.76
N GLY A 341 -14.44 -20.22 3.08
CA GLY A 341 -15.89 -20.24 2.91
C GLY A 341 -16.63 -19.20 3.72
#